data_6dd09497550f5721d5d7dd4e106c68bb
#
_entry.id   6dd09497550f5721d5d7dd4e106c68bb
#
_cell.length_a   1.000
_cell.length_b   1.000
_cell.length_c   1.000
_cell.angle_alpha   90.00
_cell.angle_beta   90.00
_cell.angle_gamma   90.00
#
_symmetry.space_group_name_H-M   'P 1'
#
loop_
_entity.id
_entity.type
_entity.pdbx_description
1 polymer ?
#
loop_
_entity_poly.entity_id
_entity_poly.type
_entity_poly.pdbx_seq_one_letter_code
_entity_poly.pdbx_strand_id
1 'polypeptide(L)'
;MGKIVNKKIILLVIIVFITSLIAQMPARVGYYFINNNEIEINAIQGTIWEGTASEFSYKNLYLRDMKWKFLPKKLLVGDFSFFLSMYPYNGYSEKEITFGLDGVTIKNIVGKLPSDTIGIIAPYLGIQGNIDIKIKTLRISKDVPSDI
;
A
#
# COMPACT_ATOMS: atom_id res chain seq x y z
N MET A 1 10.33 -33.42 39.61
CA MET A 1 10.42 -31.97 39.90
C MET A 1 9.88 -31.18 38.70
N GLY A 2 8.61 -30.81 38.73
CA GLY A 2 8.02 -29.93 37.70
C GLY A 2 8.51 -28.51 37.93
N LYS A 3 9.39 -27.99 37.02
CA LYS A 3 9.72 -26.57 37.00
C LYS A 3 8.41 -25.81 36.69
N ILE A 4 7.92 -25.06 37.67
CA ILE A 4 6.82 -24.11 37.49
C ILE A 4 7.34 -23.09 36.48
N VAL A 5 7.02 -23.29 35.22
CA VAL A 5 7.34 -22.32 34.18
C VAL A 5 6.58 -21.04 34.52
N ASN A 6 7.33 -19.98 34.78
CA ASN A 6 6.76 -18.71 35.21
C ASN A 6 5.81 -18.20 34.13
N LYS A 7 4.55 -17.90 34.45
CA LYS A 7 3.51 -17.42 33.54
C LYS A 7 3.98 -16.21 32.70
N LYS A 8 4.88 -15.39 33.28
CA LYS A 8 5.51 -14.24 32.56
C LYS A 8 6.42 -14.69 31.42
N ILE A 9 7.15 -15.81 31.59
CA ILE A 9 8.02 -16.38 30.57
C ILE A 9 7.17 -16.94 29.43
N ILE A 10 6.09 -17.66 29.76
CA ILE A 10 5.16 -18.19 28.74
C ILE A 10 4.56 -17.05 27.94
N LEU A 11 4.08 -16.00 28.60
CA LEU A 11 3.52 -14.83 27.97
C LEU A 11 4.54 -14.16 27.03
N LEU A 12 5.78 -14.00 27.48
CA LEU A 12 6.85 -13.40 26.67
C LEU A 12 7.14 -14.26 25.43
N VAL A 13 7.22 -15.57 25.57
CA VAL A 13 7.42 -16.49 24.44
C VAL A 13 6.28 -16.38 23.43
N ILE A 14 5.04 -16.31 23.89
CA ILE A 14 3.87 -16.15 23.02
C ILE A 14 3.93 -14.82 22.27
N ILE A 15 4.28 -13.72 22.94
CA ILE A 15 4.41 -12.40 22.31
C ILE A 15 5.50 -12.43 21.24
N VAL A 16 6.68 -12.96 21.55
CA VAL A 16 7.79 -13.07 20.58
C VAL A 16 7.38 -13.95 19.39
N PHE A 17 6.69 -15.05 19.64
CA PHE A 17 6.22 -15.96 18.59
C PHE A 17 5.21 -15.25 17.64
N ILE A 18 4.20 -14.59 18.20
CA ILE A 18 3.20 -13.85 17.42
C ILE A 18 3.87 -12.72 16.62
N THR A 19 4.78 -11.96 17.24
CA THR A 19 5.50 -10.88 16.56
C THR A 19 6.34 -11.42 15.40
N SER A 20 6.99 -12.57 15.59
CA SER A 20 7.76 -13.24 14.54
C SER A 20 6.89 -13.71 13.39
N LEU A 21 5.70 -14.25 13.66
CA LEU A 21 4.74 -14.64 12.61
C LEU A 21 4.26 -13.44 11.80
N ILE A 22 3.93 -12.34 12.47
CA ILE A 22 3.50 -11.11 11.81
C ILE A 22 4.64 -10.51 10.97
N ALA A 23 5.87 -10.52 11.51
CA ALA A 23 7.04 -9.98 10.81
C ALA A 23 7.37 -10.74 9.52
N GLN A 24 7.06 -12.03 9.46
CA GLN A 24 7.35 -12.90 8.31
C GLN A 24 6.12 -13.19 7.46
N MET A 25 4.99 -12.54 7.73
CA MET A 25 3.72 -12.82 7.06
C MET A 25 3.84 -12.62 5.53
N PRO A 26 3.63 -13.69 4.73
CA PRO A 26 3.72 -13.58 3.28
C PRO A 26 2.66 -12.63 2.72
N ALA A 27 3.01 -11.85 1.70
CA ALA A 27 2.09 -10.93 1.04
C ALA A 27 0.84 -11.63 0.47
N ARG A 28 0.97 -12.87 0.03
CA ARG A 28 -0.15 -13.69 -0.46
C ARG A 28 -1.23 -13.89 0.59
N VAL A 29 -0.85 -14.04 1.88
CA VAL A 29 -1.82 -14.17 2.97
C VAL A 29 -2.60 -12.87 3.12
N GLY A 30 -1.94 -11.71 3.05
CA GLY A 30 -2.62 -10.41 3.04
C GLY A 30 -3.63 -10.28 1.90
N TYR A 31 -3.30 -10.79 0.72
CA TYR A 31 -4.19 -10.80 -0.43
C TYR A 31 -5.49 -11.56 -0.17
N TYR A 32 -5.45 -12.68 0.53
CA TYR A 32 -6.66 -13.44 0.88
C TYR A 32 -7.68 -12.63 1.69
N PHE A 33 -7.23 -11.70 2.52
CA PHE A 33 -8.11 -10.85 3.32
C PHE A 33 -8.70 -9.68 2.52
N ILE A 34 -8.06 -9.29 1.42
CA ILE A 34 -8.48 -8.15 0.60
C ILE A 34 -9.23 -8.63 -0.65
N ASN A 35 -9.06 -9.91 -1.00
CA ASN A 35 -9.59 -10.47 -2.23
C ASN A 35 -11.13 -10.36 -2.26
N ASN A 36 -11.60 -9.53 -3.15
CA ASN A 36 -12.97 -9.52 -3.63
C ASN A 36 -12.94 -9.70 -5.14
N ASN A 37 -14.08 -10.04 -5.76
CA ASN A 37 -14.17 -10.35 -7.19
C ASN A 37 -13.77 -9.20 -8.14
N GLU A 38 -13.44 -8.02 -7.59
CA GLU A 38 -13.06 -6.84 -8.37
C GLU A 38 -11.53 -6.60 -8.39
N ILE A 39 -10.77 -7.30 -7.53
CA ILE A 39 -9.32 -7.12 -7.39
C ILE A 39 -8.61 -8.40 -7.85
N GLU A 40 -7.77 -8.26 -8.86
CA GLU A 40 -6.88 -9.33 -9.30
C GLU A 40 -5.43 -8.89 -9.12
N ILE A 41 -4.64 -9.73 -8.45
CA ILE A 41 -3.21 -9.48 -8.26
C ILE A 41 -2.44 -10.73 -8.67
N ASN A 42 -1.53 -10.58 -9.61
CA ASN A 42 -0.72 -11.66 -10.12
C ASN A 42 0.74 -11.56 -9.65
N ALA A 43 1.36 -12.74 -9.50
CA ALA A 43 2.78 -12.90 -9.16
C ALA A 43 3.19 -12.12 -7.91
N ILE A 44 2.42 -12.24 -6.83
CA ILE A 44 2.74 -11.63 -5.53
C ILE A 44 3.95 -12.34 -4.92
N GLN A 45 4.96 -11.57 -4.52
CA GLN A 45 6.16 -12.04 -3.85
C GLN A 45 6.50 -11.15 -2.65
N GLY A 46 7.24 -11.74 -1.69
CA GLY A 46 7.66 -11.03 -0.49
C GLY A 46 6.67 -11.13 0.68
N THR A 47 6.76 -10.18 1.58
CA THR A 47 5.94 -10.08 2.80
C THR A 47 4.92 -8.95 2.69
N ILE A 48 4.02 -8.86 3.67
CA ILE A 48 3.10 -7.71 3.79
C ILE A 48 3.85 -6.38 4.00
N TRP A 49 5.09 -6.43 4.49
CA TRP A 49 5.94 -5.27 4.78
C TRP A 49 6.77 -4.79 3.60
N GLU A 50 7.27 -5.72 2.81
CA GLU A 50 8.06 -5.43 1.61
C GLU A 50 7.82 -6.52 0.58
N GLY A 51 7.37 -6.13 -0.61
CA GLY A 51 7.06 -7.08 -1.65
C GLY A 51 6.83 -6.44 -3.00
N THR A 52 6.52 -7.31 -3.95
CA THR A 52 6.25 -6.95 -5.34
C THR A 52 5.03 -7.71 -5.86
N ALA A 53 4.33 -7.10 -6.82
CA ALA A 53 3.32 -7.77 -7.63
C ALA A 53 3.52 -7.36 -9.09
N SER A 54 3.53 -8.32 -10.00
CA SER A 54 3.73 -8.02 -11.42
C SER A 54 2.55 -7.31 -12.03
N GLU A 55 1.35 -7.65 -11.60
CA GLU A 55 0.12 -7.08 -12.14
C GLU A 55 -0.90 -6.89 -11.03
N PHE A 56 -1.57 -5.75 -11.07
CA PHE A 56 -2.70 -5.40 -10.23
C PHE A 56 -3.80 -4.84 -11.12
N SER A 57 -4.98 -5.41 -11.03
CA SER A 57 -6.17 -4.97 -11.75
C SER A 57 -7.31 -4.70 -10.77
N TYR A 58 -7.92 -3.54 -10.91
CA TYR A 58 -9.12 -3.16 -10.17
C TYR A 58 -10.06 -2.41 -11.11
N LYS A 59 -11.19 -3.01 -11.47
CA LYS A 59 -12.11 -2.46 -12.50
C LYS A 59 -11.35 -2.13 -13.78
N ASN A 60 -11.29 -0.85 -14.18
CA ASN A 60 -10.59 -0.36 -15.37
C ASN A 60 -9.16 0.13 -15.09
N LEU A 61 -8.68 0.00 -13.85
CA LEU A 61 -7.33 0.40 -13.48
C LEU A 61 -6.41 -0.81 -13.61
N TYR A 62 -5.39 -0.69 -14.43
CA TYR A 62 -4.34 -1.69 -14.61
C TYR A 62 -2.99 -1.10 -14.22
N LEU A 63 -2.31 -1.75 -13.28
CA LEU A 63 -1.00 -1.36 -12.77
C LEU A 63 -0.03 -2.50 -12.97
N ARG A 64 1.19 -2.18 -13.38
CA ARG A 64 2.29 -3.16 -13.52
C ARG A 64 3.40 -2.87 -12.53
N ASP A 65 4.18 -3.90 -12.25
CA ASP A 65 5.41 -3.81 -11.46
C ASP A 65 5.24 -3.02 -10.16
N MET A 66 4.17 -3.33 -9.44
CA MET A 66 3.90 -2.69 -8.16
C MET A 66 4.89 -3.19 -7.11
N LYS A 67 5.51 -2.27 -6.38
CA LYS A 67 6.40 -2.55 -5.25
C LYS A 67 5.94 -1.76 -4.05
N TRP A 68 5.96 -2.39 -2.90
CA TRP A 68 5.67 -1.73 -1.62
C TRP A 68 6.77 -2.02 -0.62
N LYS A 69 7.00 -1.04 0.23
CA LYS A 69 7.96 -1.13 1.32
C LYS A 69 7.47 -0.35 2.53
N PHE A 70 7.37 -1.03 3.65
CA PHE A 70 7.06 -0.42 4.93
C PHE A 70 8.21 0.49 5.41
N LEU A 71 7.87 1.61 6.02
CA LEU A 71 8.81 2.61 6.53
C LEU A 71 8.86 2.59 8.06
N PRO A 72 9.64 1.69 8.70
CA PRO A 72 9.62 1.50 10.15
C PRO A 72 10.05 2.75 10.93
N LYS A 73 10.89 3.60 10.35
CA LYS A 73 11.31 4.87 10.98
C LYS A 73 10.14 5.84 11.23
N LYS A 74 9.08 5.73 10.45
CA LYS A 74 7.87 6.56 10.60
C LYS A 74 7.04 6.16 11.82
N LEU A 75 7.14 4.92 12.27
CA LEU A 75 6.50 4.49 13.53
C LEU A 75 7.01 5.26 14.75
N LEU A 76 8.25 5.74 14.73
CA LEU A 76 8.82 6.52 15.83
C LEU A 76 8.10 7.87 16.04
N VAL A 77 7.42 8.36 15.01
CA VAL A 77 6.59 9.57 15.05
C VAL A 77 5.09 9.28 15.03
N GLY A 78 4.71 7.98 15.19
CA GLY A 78 3.32 7.55 15.22
C GLY A 78 2.68 7.32 13.84
N ASP A 79 3.45 7.37 12.78
CA ASP A 79 2.97 7.22 11.41
C ASP A 79 3.19 5.78 10.91
N PHE A 80 2.12 5.11 10.46
CA PHE A 80 2.18 3.81 9.79
C PHE A 80 2.25 4.03 8.28
N SER A 81 3.44 3.99 7.71
CA SER A 81 3.70 4.45 6.34
C SER A 81 4.32 3.39 5.45
N PHE A 82 3.91 3.42 4.18
CA PHE A 82 4.47 2.61 3.10
C PHE A 82 4.94 3.49 1.95
N PHE A 83 6.07 3.13 1.39
CA PHE A 83 6.49 3.60 0.07
C PHE A 83 5.91 2.66 -0.98
N LEU A 84 5.29 3.22 -2.00
CA LEU A 84 4.67 2.49 -3.09
C LEU A 84 5.18 3.03 -4.42
N SER A 85 5.70 2.15 -5.27
CA SER A 85 6.00 2.45 -6.67
C SER A 85 5.21 1.53 -7.59
N MET A 86 4.75 2.05 -8.72
CA MET A 86 3.94 1.31 -9.68
C MET A 86 4.04 1.94 -11.06
N TYR A 87 3.72 1.16 -12.07
CA TYR A 87 3.65 1.58 -13.46
C TYR A 87 2.20 1.53 -13.96
N PRO A 88 1.43 2.62 -13.81
CA PRO A 88 0.09 2.70 -14.39
C PRO A 88 0.21 2.79 -15.92
N TYR A 89 -0.34 1.81 -16.64
CA TYR A 89 -0.24 1.68 -18.09
C TYR A 89 1.23 1.76 -18.56
N ASN A 90 1.62 2.82 -19.27
CA ASN A 90 2.99 3.10 -19.70
C ASN A 90 3.65 4.23 -18.90
N GLY A 91 3.02 4.66 -17.82
CA GLY A 91 3.54 5.69 -16.93
C GLY A 91 4.37 5.14 -15.79
N TYR A 92 4.75 6.03 -14.87
CA TYR A 92 5.46 5.73 -13.64
C TYR A 92 4.88 6.55 -12.50
N SER A 93 4.73 5.96 -11.34
CA SER A 93 4.27 6.69 -10.15
C SER A 93 4.93 6.16 -8.89
N GLU A 94 5.43 7.08 -8.09
CA GLU A 94 5.91 6.84 -6.73
C GLU A 94 5.11 7.67 -5.73
N LYS A 95 4.85 7.10 -4.56
CA LYS A 95 4.13 7.78 -3.49
C LYS A 95 4.42 7.16 -2.13
N GLU A 96 4.34 7.98 -1.10
CA GLU A 96 4.31 7.54 0.29
C GLU A 96 2.87 7.59 0.80
N ILE A 97 2.36 6.47 1.29
CA ILE A 97 1.04 6.36 1.88
C ILE A 97 1.19 6.22 3.38
N THR A 98 0.58 7.12 4.14
CA THR A 98 0.57 7.12 5.59
C THR A 98 -0.85 6.89 6.09
N PHE A 99 -1.02 5.88 6.92
CA PHE A 99 -2.26 5.59 7.62
C PHE A 99 -2.20 6.21 9.01
N GLY A 100 -3.07 7.15 9.26
CA GLY A 100 -3.23 7.81 10.55
C GLY A 100 -4.60 7.53 11.16
N LEU A 101 -4.81 7.96 12.40
CA LEU A 101 -6.10 7.84 13.08
C LEU A 101 -7.19 8.67 12.39
N ASP A 102 -6.81 9.79 11.79
CA ASP A 102 -7.71 10.76 11.16
C ASP A 102 -7.93 10.49 9.65
N GLY A 103 -7.33 9.43 9.11
CA GLY A 103 -7.49 9.10 7.70
C GLY A 103 -6.19 8.68 7.02
N VAL A 104 -6.19 8.77 5.69
CA VAL A 104 -5.05 8.40 4.85
C VAL A 104 -4.42 9.66 4.25
N THR A 105 -3.12 9.78 4.39
CA THR A 105 -2.33 10.85 3.78
C THR A 105 -1.40 10.26 2.73
N ILE A 106 -1.46 10.78 1.51
CA ILE A 106 -0.57 10.40 0.42
C ILE A 106 0.39 11.57 0.21
N LYS A 107 1.68 11.31 0.32
CA LYS A 107 2.74 12.31 0.18
C LYS A 107 3.64 11.97 -1.00
N ASN A 108 4.31 13.00 -1.52
CA ASN A 108 5.35 12.85 -2.53
C ASN A 108 4.88 12.06 -3.76
N ILE A 109 3.68 12.35 -4.25
CA ILE A 109 3.20 11.75 -5.49
C ILE A 109 4.02 12.33 -6.62
N VAL A 110 4.87 11.51 -7.20
CA VAL A 110 5.63 11.82 -8.40
C VAL A 110 5.22 10.81 -9.45
N GLY A 111 4.89 11.28 -10.63
CA GLY A 111 4.49 10.38 -11.71
C GLY A 111 4.64 11.03 -13.07
N LYS A 112 4.77 10.17 -14.08
CA LYS A 112 4.71 10.54 -15.50
C LYS A 112 3.63 9.69 -16.14
N LEU A 113 2.68 10.35 -16.78
CA LEU A 113 1.61 9.71 -17.53
C LEU A 113 1.75 10.10 -19.00
N PRO A 114 1.90 9.14 -19.91
CA PRO A 114 1.79 9.40 -21.34
C PRO A 114 0.39 9.89 -21.71
N SER A 115 0.29 10.70 -22.75
CA SER A 115 -0.98 11.23 -23.27
C SER A 115 -2.00 10.16 -23.62
N ASP A 116 -1.53 9.00 -24.09
CA ASP A 116 -2.38 7.86 -24.42
C ASP A 116 -3.16 7.35 -23.20
N THR A 117 -2.54 7.36 -22.03
CA THR A 117 -3.18 7.00 -20.76
C THR A 117 -4.25 8.00 -20.36
N ILE A 118 -4.01 9.29 -20.63
CA ILE A 118 -4.97 10.35 -20.31
C ILE A 118 -6.17 10.29 -21.25
N GLY A 119 -5.96 9.94 -22.51
CA GLY A 119 -7.02 9.68 -23.45
C GLY A 119 -7.98 8.58 -23.02
N ILE A 120 -7.52 7.59 -22.23
CA ILE A 120 -8.36 6.55 -21.64
C ILE A 120 -9.18 7.11 -20.45
N ILE A 121 -8.55 7.96 -19.62
CA ILE A 121 -9.17 8.50 -18.39
C ILE A 121 -10.07 9.69 -18.68
N ALA A 122 -9.65 10.55 -19.63
CA ALA A 122 -10.34 11.78 -19.99
C ALA A 122 -10.27 12.04 -21.50
N PRO A 123 -11.03 11.30 -22.32
CA PRO A 123 -10.96 11.35 -23.79
C PRO A 123 -11.30 12.71 -24.38
N TYR A 124 -11.96 13.57 -23.61
CA TYR A 124 -12.40 14.90 -24.08
C TYR A 124 -11.32 15.98 -24.02
N LEU A 125 -10.17 15.70 -23.38
CA LEU A 125 -9.16 16.75 -23.16
C LEU A 125 -8.21 16.95 -24.35
N GLY A 126 -8.13 16.01 -25.29
CA GLY A 126 -7.28 16.13 -26.50
C GLY A 126 -5.80 16.41 -26.22
N ILE A 127 -5.29 15.97 -25.05
CA ILE A 127 -3.93 16.25 -24.60
C ILE A 127 -2.95 15.35 -25.36
N GLN A 128 -1.91 15.95 -25.93
CA GLN A 128 -0.80 15.24 -26.57
C GLN A 128 0.49 15.55 -25.81
N GLY A 129 1.32 14.51 -25.56
CA GLY A 129 2.58 14.63 -24.87
C GLY A 129 2.59 13.89 -23.52
N ASN A 130 3.60 14.12 -22.69
CA ASN A 130 3.73 13.53 -21.37
C ASN A 130 3.31 14.54 -20.31
N ILE A 131 2.56 14.07 -19.31
CA ILE A 131 2.20 14.89 -18.15
C ILE A 131 3.04 14.46 -16.95
N ASP A 132 3.80 15.40 -16.40
CA ASP A 132 4.51 15.24 -15.16
C ASP A 132 3.60 15.67 -14.00
N ILE A 133 3.33 14.72 -13.09
CA ILE A 133 2.50 14.96 -11.92
C ILE A 133 3.41 15.06 -10.70
N LYS A 134 3.29 16.17 -9.96
CA LYS A 134 3.97 16.37 -8.67
C LYS A 134 2.97 16.92 -7.66
N ILE A 135 2.53 16.06 -6.74
CA ILE A 135 1.64 16.48 -5.65
C ILE A 135 2.37 16.25 -4.34
N LYS A 136 2.59 17.30 -3.57
CA LYS A 136 3.31 17.19 -2.28
C LYS A 136 2.53 16.41 -1.25
N THR A 137 1.23 16.67 -1.14
CA THR A 137 0.38 16.04 -0.12
C THR A 137 -1.06 16.02 -0.58
N LEU A 138 -1.68 14.86 -0.50
CA LEU A 138 -3.11 14.65 -0.63
C LEU A 138 -3.60 14.01 0.68
N ARG A 139 -4.55 14.62 1.35
CA ARG A 139 -5.16 14.08 2.58
C ARG A 139 -6.59 13.66 2.29
N ILE A 140 -6.91 12.42 2.66
CA ILE A 140 -8.26 11.87 2.61
C ILE A 140 -8.67 11.70 4.06
N SER A 141 -9.50 12.65 4.56
CA SER A 141 -10.03 12.59 5.92
C SER A 141 -11.23 11.65 5.98
N LYS A 142 -11.43 11.03 7.15
CA LYS A 142 -12.61 10.22 7.45
C LYS A 142 -13.86 11.05 7.80
N ASP A 143 -13.71 12.36 7.90
CA ASP A 143 -14.83 13.24 8.20
C ASP A 143 -15.83 13.24 7.03
N VAL A 144 -16.75 12.31 7.10
CA VAL A 144 -18.01 12.42 6.41
C VAL A 144 -18.75 13.56 7.12
N PRO A 145 -19.13 14.65 6.42
CA PRO A 145 -19.98 15.65 7.05
C PRO A 145 -21.27 14.97 7.50
N SER A 146 -21.46 14.84 8.79
CA SER A 146 -22.73 14.44 9.39
C SER A 146 -23.64 15.67 9.47
N ASP A 147 -24.01 16.22 8.33
CA ASP A 147 -25.07 17.23 8.26
C ASP A 147 -25.79 17.13 6.92
N ILE A 148 -26.79 16.32 6.90
CA ILE A 148 -28.07 16.61 6.24
C ILE A 148 -29.16 15.88 7.01
#